data_0033c5bab20cc4e54095c800b8382dee
#
_entry.id   0033c5bab20cc4e54095c800b8382dee
#
_cell.length_a   1.000
_cell.length_b   1.000
_cell.length_c   1.000
_cell.angle_alpha   90.00
_cell.angle_beta   90.00
_cell.angle_gamma   90.00
#
_symmetry.space_group_name_H-M   'P 1'
#
loop_
_entity.id
_entity.type
_entity.pdbx_description
1 polymer ?
#
loop_
_entity_poly.entity_id
_entity_poly.type
_entity_poly.pdbx_seq_one_letter_code
_entity_poly.pdbx_strand_id
1 'polypeptide(L)'
;MKVPQGSLPHLLQYENCWWDYYKENQENIRPVVVENIVKILSCGLKVTGCACYTCDTADCHHTKFVPFTCKSRFCTSCGKKATESWIQKQNDVLPKCEWQHITFTMPKTLWRLFKLNRHLLNDFPKLAYETVKNLSADIGITLAVFIAIHTFGRDLQWHPHIHLSTTRGGLNKDKDKWLNCFFKKKSLMKAWRYNIVNFFRQQYKKGILDLPPSLAELCPDYASFSKWLNVQYRKYWIVHCAKPTKNPYHSTNYLGRYLKRPPIAQSRLRHYGGGKITFNYLNHRNKKHQNFTCSNKEFIERFIQHIPEKHFRMVRYYGILANRNRGKLLPIVYDLLDQTVPEQKLPPRWEHMVKKEFGYNPLNCIVCNKRLTLAAIFTGKSSNQLMANHEELAKMKIVR
;
A
#
# COMPACT_ATOMS: atom_id res chain seq x y z
N MET A 1 4.45 22.80 16.44
CA MET A 1 5.18 22.43 15.21
C MET A 1 4.23 22.71 14.06
N LYS A 2 4.66 23.47 13.07
CA LYS A 2 3.81 23.85 11.91
C LYS A 2 3.62 22.65 10.99
N VAL A 3 2.39 22.43 10.50
CA VAL A 3 2.14 21.45 9.43
C VAL A 3 2.79 21.99 8.15
N PRO A 4 3.69 21.23 7.50
CA PRO A 4 4.38 21.77 6.32
C PRO A 4 3.39 22.12 5.21
N GLN A 5 3.51 23.33 4.68
CA GLN A 5 2.77 23.77 3.51
C GLN A 5 3.02 22.78 2.35
N GLY A 6 2.00 22.44 1.57
CA GLY A 6 2.09 21.42 0.52
C GLY A 6 1.93 19.98 1.01
N SER A 7 1.75 19.72 2.31
CA SER A 7 1.52 18.39 2.85
C SER A 7 0.06 17.95 2.75
N LEU A 8 -0.18 16.64 2.72
CA LEU A 8 -1.55 16.10 2.73
C LEU A 8 -2.36 16.53 3.98
N PRO A 9 -1.79 16.53 5.22
CA PRO A 9 -2.50 17.09 6.38
C PRO A 9 -2.89 18.56 6.20
N HIS A 10 -2.01 19.36 5.62
CA HIS A 10 -2.30 20.78 5.36
C HIS A 10 -3.44 20.92 4.33
N LEU A 11 -3.40 20.18 3.21
CA LEU A 11 -4.44 20.17 2.19
C LEU A 11 -5.82 19.83 2.78
N LEU A 12 -5.88 18.79 3.62
CA LEU A 12 -7.14 18.33 4.22
C LEU A 12 -7.76 19.36 5.19
N GLN A 13 -6.95 20.26 5.76
CA GLN A 13 -7.42 21.33 6.65
C GLN A 13 -7.64 22.66 5.93
N TYR A 14 -6.96 22.87 4.81
CA TYR A 14 -7.01 24.11 4.05
C TYR A 14 -8.42 24.35 3.52
N GLU A 15 -8.94 25.58 3.69
CA GLU A 15 -10.32 25.93 3.31
C GLU A 15 -11.37 24.93 3.82
N ASN A 16 -11.19 24.38 5.01
CA ASN A 16 -12.07 23.38 5.63
C ASN A 16 -12.32 22.13 4.77
N CYS A 17 -11.46 21.81 3.82
CA CYS A 17 -11.65 20.78 2.80
C CYS A 17 -12.20 19.45 3.36
N TRP A 18 -11.61 18.92 4.43
CA TRP A 18 -12.11 17.69 5.06
C TRP A 18 -13.38 17.92 5.87
N TRP A 19 -13.46 19.05 6.61
CA TRP A 19 -14.53 19.30 7.57
C TRP A 19 -15.87 19.52 6.90
N ASP A 20 -15.89 20.27 5.80
CA ASP A 20 -17.10 20.50 5.00
C ASP A 20 -17.57 19.21 4.35
N TYR A 21 -16.64 18.44 3.78
CA TYR A 21 -16.95 17.12 3.24
C TYR A 21 -17.53 16.16 4.29
N TYR A 22 -16.94 16.14 5.50
CA TYR A 22 -17.38 15.29 6.59
C TYR A 22 -18.78 15.64 7.05
N LYS A 23 -19.09 16.92 7.24
CA LYS A 23 -20.42 17.40 7.64
C LYS A 23 -21.50 16.98 6.66
N GLU A 24 -21.23 17.08 5.36
CA GLU A 24 -22.19 16.72 4.31
C GLU A 24 -22.40 15.20 4.17
N ASN A 25 -21.41 14.38 4.55
CA ASN A 25 -21.39 12.96 4.18
C ASN A 25 -21.19 12.01 5.37
N GLN A 26 -21.24 12.48 6.63
CA GLN A 26 -20.84 11.71 7.82
C GLN A 26 -21.52 10.34 7.95
N GLU A 27 -22.81 10.24 7.58
CA GLU A 27 -23.58 8.99 7.66
C GLU A 27 -23.10 7.93 6.67
N ASN A 28 -22.48 8.35 5.56
CA ASN A 28 -21.99 7.48 4.49
C ASN A 28 -20.49 7.20 4.58
N ILE A 29 -19.78 7.86 5.51
CA ILE A 29 -18.33 7.67 5.66
C ILE A 29 -18.06 6.50 6.60
N ARG A 30 -17.34 5.51 6.08
CA ARG A 30 -16.93 4.35 6.89
C ARG A 30 -16.06 4.79 8.09
N PRO A 31 -16.28 4.24 9.31
CA PRO A 31 -15.53 4.64 10.52
C PRO A 31 -14.01 4.53 10.34
N VAL A 32 -13.53 3.53 9.61
CA VAL A 32 -12.09 3.36 9.32
C VAL A 32 -11.51 4.52 8.49
N VAL A 33 -12.33 5.19 7.69
CA VAL A 33 -11.92 6.38 6.93
C VAL A 33 -11.68 7.54 7.88
N VAL A 34 -12.64 7.81 8.77
CA VAL A 34 -12.52 8.86 9.79
C VAL A 34 -11.28 8.61 10.65
N GLU A 35 -11.09 7.38 11.14
CA GLU A 35 -9.91 7.02 11.92
C GLU A 35 -8.59 7.34 11.17
N ASN A 36 -8.50 7.00 9.88
CA ASN A 36 -7.29 7.27 9.10
C ASN A 36 -7.07 8.76 8.82
N ILE A 37 -8.13 9.50 8.54
CA ILE A 37 -8.03 10.97 8.33
C ILE A 37 -7.60 11.66 9.62
N VAL A 38 -8.22 11.33 10.76
CA VAL A 38 -7.83 11.85 12.07
C VAL A 38 -6.36 11.56 12.37
N LYS A 39 -5.90 10.34 12.11
CA LYS A 39 -4.48 9.97 12.22
C LYS A 39 -3.58 10.82 11.31
N ILE A 40 -4.02 11.11 10.08
CA ILE A 40 -3.25 11.93 9.14
C ILE A 40 -3.19 13.39 9.64
N LEU A 41 -4.31 13.94 10.06
CA LEU A 41 -4.41 15.32 10.55
C LEU A 41 -3.57 15.56 11.80
N SER A 42 -3.53 14.59 12.72
CA SER A 42 -2.75 14.66 13.97
C SER A 42 -1.28 14.27 13.83
N CYS A 43 -0.85 13.81 12.65
CA CYS A 43 0.49 13.26 12.44
C CYS A 43 1.59 14.29 12.68
N GLY A 44 2.48 14.00 13.65
CA GLY A 44 3.57 14.91 14.00
C GLY A 44 3.14 16.11 14.86
N LEU A 45 1.93 16.12 15.38
CA LEU A 45 1.45 17.10 16.35
C LEU A 45 1.63 16.57 17.79
N LYS A 46 1.78 17.48 18.75
CA LYS A 46 1.91 17.11 20.19
C LYS A 46 0.69 16.36 20.73
N VAL A 47 -0.48 16.50 20.11
CA VAL A 47 -1.70 15.77 20.48
C VAL A 47 -1.55 14.26 20.43
N THR A 48 -0.64 13.74 19.59
CA THR A 48 -0.33 12.29 19.51
C THR A 48 0.74 11.85 20.51
N GLY A 49 1.22 12.77 21.35
CA GLY A 49 2.34 12.57 22.26
C GLY A 49 3.68 12.90 21.64
N CYS A 50 4.71 12.98 22.46
CA CYS A 50 6.07 13.28 22.01
C CYS A 50 7.12 12.71 22.95
N ALA A 51 8.32 12.51 22.42
CA ALA A 51 9.53 12.28 23.22
C ALA A 51 10.24 13.64 23.44
N CYS A 52 10.65 13.89 24.67
CA CYS A 52 11.46 15.05 25.06
C CYS A 52 12.91 14.61 25.20
N TYR A 53 13.80 15.29 24.52
CA TYR A 53 15.23 15.09 24.59
C TYR A 53 15.90 16.35 25.14
N THR A 54 16.87 16.20 26.02
CA THR A 54 17.63 17.31 26.63
C THR A 54 19.13 17.17 26.33
N CYS A 55 19.82 18.29 26.35
CA CYS A 55 21.25 18.32 26.29
C CYS A 55 21.82 18.31 27.71
N ASP A 56 22.67 17.36 28.04
CA ASP A 56 23.25 17.18 29.38
C ASP A 56 24.61 17.89 29.52
N THR A 57 24.94 18.80 28.59
CA THR A 57 26.17 19.60 28.67
C THR A 57 25.98 20.74 29.68
N ALA A 58 26.94 20.96 30.55
CA ALA A 58 26.84 21.94 31.68
C ALA A 58 26.32 23.31 31.25
N ASP A 59 26.74 23.84 30.11
CA ASP A 59 26.38 25.18 29.63
C ASP A 59 25.30 25.14 28.53
N CYS A 60 24.62 24.00 28.34
CA CYS A 60 23.61 23.85 27.27
C CYS A 60 22.35 23.15 27.78
N HIS A 61 21.30 23.88 28.01
CA HIS A 61 20.01 23.36 28.46
C HIS A 61 19.01 23.20 27.32
N HIS A 62 19.49 22.98 26.08
CA HIS A 62 18.62 22.84 24.92
C HIS A 62 17.72 21.63 25.04
N THR A 63 16.41 21.86 24.86
CA THR A 63 15.37 20.83 24.90
C THR A 63 14.71 20.69 23.55
N LYS A 64 14.52 19.45 23.10
CA LYS A 64 13.90 19.12 21.81
C LYS A 64 12.72 18.17 21.97
N PHE A 65 11.55 18.58 21.51
CA PHE A 65 10.37 17.73 21.45
C PHE A 65 10.26 17.07 20.08
N VAL A 66 10.16 15.76 20.06
CA VAL A 66 9.96 14.94 18.85
C VAL A 66 8.56 14.32 18.90
N PRO A 67 7.56 14.88 18.21
CA PRO A 67 6.21 14.34 18.21
C PRO A 67 6.13 12.96 17.59
N PHE A 68 5.22 12.12 18.09
CA PHE A 68 4.96 10.82 17.51
C PHE A 68 4.24 10.94 16.17
N THR A 69 4.37 9.93 15.35
CA THR A 69 3.79 9.89 14.01
C THR A 69 2.61 8.90 13.95
N CYS A 70 1.65 9.16 13.08
CA CYS A 70 0.40 8.42 13.01
C CYS A 70 0.50 6.96 12.55
N LYS A 71 1.63 6.55 11.99
CA LYS A 71 1.89 5.21 11.42
C LYS A 71 0.87 4.76 10.35
N SER A 72 -0.07 5.62 9.93
CA SER A 72 -0.99 5.32 8.85
C SER A 72 -0.23 5.23 7.53
N ARG A 73 -0.49 4.18 6.75
CA ARG A 73 0.08 4.04 5.40
C ARG A 73 -0.46 5.09 4.41
N PHE A 74 -1.60 5.71 4.72
CA PHE A 74 -2.21 6.76 3.89
C PHE A 74 -1.62 8.15 4.18
N CYS A 75 -0.91 8.30 5.28
CA CYS A 75 -0.09 9.48 5.54
C CYS A 75 1.13 9.47 4.61
N THR A 76 1.37 10.58 3.89
CA THR A 76 2.46 10.69 2.93
C THR A 76 3.84 10.47 3.56
N SER A 77 4.05 10.95 4.79
CA SER A 77 5.30 10.78 5.54
C SER A 77 5.44 9.37 6.11
N CYS A 78 4.40 8.87 6.84
CA CYS A 78 4.45 7.55 7.47
C CYS A 78 4.44 6.42 6.45
N GLY A 79 3.69 6.57 5.35
CA GLY A 79 3.67 5.58 4.27
C GLY A 79 5.02 5.48 3.54
N LYS A 80 5.72 6.60 3.31
CA LYS A 80 7.09 6.59 2.77
C LYS A 80 8.03 5.83 3.70
N LYS A 81 8.07 6.20 4.98
CA LYS A 81 8.91 5.55 6.00
C LYS A 81 8.66 4.04 6.10
N ALA A 82 7.39 3.64 6.14
CA ALA A 82 7.01 2.22 6.17
C ALA A 82 7.43 1.46 4.90
N THR A 83 7.43 2.13 3.74
CA THR A 83 7.91 1.58 2.47
C THR A 83 9.40 1.31 2.50
N GLU A 84 10.22 2.29 2.90
CA GLU A 84 11.69 2.16 2.98
C GLU A 84 12.08 1.04 3.96
N SER A 85 11.47 0.99 5.15
CA SER A 85 11.69 -0.09 6.12
C SER A 85 11.31 -1.46 5.57
N TRP A 86 10.21 -1.55 4.79
CA TRP A 86 9.81 -2.80 4.18
C TRP A 86 10.80 -3.25 3.08
N ILE A 87 11.24 -2.34 2.21
CA ILE A 87 12.22 -2.63 1.16
C ILE A 87 13.49 -3.20 1.77
N GLN A 88 14.01 -2.55 2.80
CA GLN A 88 15.23 -3.02 3.48
C GLN A 88 15.04 -4.43 4.04
N LYS A 89 13.95 -4.69 4.78
CA LYS A 89 13.67 -6.03 5.31
C LYS A 89 13.54 -7.10 4.23
N GLN A 90 13.00 -6.76 3.06
CA GLN A 90 12.91 -7.73 1.98
C GLN A 90 14.27 -7.99 1.33
N ASN A 91 15.08 -6.95 1.14
CA ASN A 91 16.42 -7.10 0.58
C ASN A 91 17.34 -7.99 1.45
N ASP A 92 17.10 -7.95 2.78
CA ASP A 92 17.84 -8.77 3.72
C ASP A 92 17.37 -10.24 3.76
N VAL A 93 16.25 -10.57 3.08
CA VAL A 93 15.62 -11.92 3.19
C VAL A 93 15.40 -12.60 1.85
N LEU A 94 15.19 -11.84 0.78
CA LEU A 94 14.88 -12.47 -0.50
C LEU A 94 16.10 -13.10 -1.15
N PRO A 95 16.03 -14.35 -1.67
CA PRO A 95 17.16 -15.00 -2.32
C PRO A 95 17.55 -14.23 -3.59
N LYS A 96 18.86 -14.18 -3.84
CA LYS A 96 19.46 -13.55 -5.03
C LYS A 96 19.33 -14.52 -6.21
N CYS A 97 18.18 -14.48 -6.87
CA CYS A 97 17.86 -15.25 -8.06
C CYS A 97 17.07 -14.38 -9.04
N GLU A 98 16.66 -14.94 -10.17
CA GLU A 98 15.80 -14.22 -11.10
C GLU A 98 14.40 -14.04 -10.54
N TRP A 99 13.92 -12.79 -10.54
CA TRP A 99 12.58 -12.39 -10.17
C TRP A 99 11.83 -11.79 -11.34
N GLN A 100 10.54 -12.06 -11.42
CA GLN A 100 9.66 -11.45 -12.40
C GLN A 100 8.48 -10.76 -11.71
N HIS A 101 8.24 -9.51 -12.11
CA HIS A 101 7.06 -8.76 -11.69
C HIS A 101 5.94 -8.93 -12.70
N ILE A 102 4.74 -9.24 -12.21
CA ILE A 102 3.53 -9.45 -13.00
C ILE A 102 2.43 -8.54 -12.46
N THR A 103 1.81 -7.75 -13.31
CA THR A 103 0.63 -6.96 -12.96
C THR A 103 -0.60 -7.58 -13.58
N PHE A 104 -1.59 -7.92 -12.75
CA PHE A 104 -2.87 -8.45 -13.17
C PHE A 104 -3.94 -7.38 -13.06
N THR A 105 -4.63 -7.11 -14.16
CA THR A 105 -5.79 -6.21 -14.20
C THR A 105 -7.02 -6.96 -14.72
N MET A 106 -8.16 -6.28 -14.76
CA MET A 106 -9.42 -6.80 -15.26
C MET A 106 -10.21 -5.71 -15.98
N PRO A 107 -11.24 -6.05 -16.77
CA PRO A 107 -12.13 -5.07 -17.39
C PRO A 107 -12.80 -4.14 -16.38
N LYS A 108 -12.97 -2.87 -16.73
CA LYS A 108 -13.52 -1.81 -15.85
C LYS A 108 -14.91 -2.16 -15.30
N THR A 109 -15.69 -2.90 -16.06
CA THR A 109 -17.03 -3.37 -15.65
C THR A 109 -17.00 -4.24 -14.37
N LEU A 110 -15.92 -5.00 -14.15
CA LEU A 110 -15.75 -5.84 -12.95
C LEU A 110 -15.26 -5.04 -11.72
N TRP A 111 -14.74 -3.83 -11.91
CA TRP A 111 -14.23 -3.02 -10.78
C TRP A 111 -15.33 -2.64 -9.80
N ARG A 112 -16.56 -2.39 -10.30
CA ARG A 112 -17.71 -2.04 -9.48
C ARG A 112 -18.11 -3.15 -8.52
N LEU A 113 -17.94 -4.43 -8.93
CA LEU A 113 -18.20 -5.58 -8.05
C LEU A 113 -17.28 -5.57 -6.84
N PHE A 114 -15.97 -5.31 -7.02
CA PHE A 114 -15.04 -5.18 -5.89
C PHE A 114 -15.25 -3.89 -5.07
N LYS A 115 -15.78 -2.81 -5.67
CA LYS A 115 -16.07 -1.57 -4.94
C LYS A 115 -17.24 -1.77 -3.98
N LEU A 116 -18.29 -2.43 -4.43
CA LEU A 116 -19.47 -2.74 -3.64
C LEU A 116 -19.16 -3.83 -2.60
N ASN A 117 -18.45 -4.88 -3.01
CA ASN A 117 -18.13 -6.04 -2.20
C ASN A 117 -16.66 -5.99 -1.71
N ARG A 118 -16.33 -5.03 -0.86
CA ARG A 118 -14.93 -4.79 -0.45
C ARG A 118 -14.29 -5.98 0.27
N HIS A 119 -15.09 -6.81 0.96
CA HIS A 119 -14.65 -8.03 1.62
C HIS A 119 -13.99 -9.03 0.64
N LEU A 120 -14.44 -9.06 -0.62
CA LEU A 120 -13.87 -9.90 -1.68
C LEU A 120 -12.44 -9.54 -2.06
N LEU A 121 -11.97 -8.33 -1.74
CA LEU A 121 -10.56 -7.96 -1.89
C LEU A 121 -9.62 -8.86 -1.06
N ASN A 122 -10.14 -9.52 -0.02
CA ASN A 122 -9.35 -10.47 0.77
C ASN A 122 -8.93 -11.71 -0.03
N ASP A 123 -9.74 -12.15 -0.99
CA ASP A 123 -9.45 -13.32 -1.81
C ASP A 123 -8.62 -12.99 -3.05
N PHE A 124 -8.64 -11.72 -3.45
CA PHE A 124 -8.02 -11.26 -4.69
C PHE A 124 -6.53 -11.64 -4.83
N PRO A 125 -5.65 -11.53 -3.80
CA PRO A 125 -4.27 -12.01 -3.89
C PRO A 125 -4.14 -13.52 -4.04
N LYS A 126 -5.05 -14.29 -3.43
CA LYS A 126 -5.04 -15.75 -3.55
C LYS A 126 -5.31 -16.17 -4.99
N LEU A 127 -6.25 -15.50 -5.68
CA LEU A 127 -6.55 -15.78 -7.09
C LEU A 127 -5.32 -15.53 -7.99
N ALA A 128 -4.53 -14.48 -7.71
CA ALA A 128 -3.30 -14.23 -8.45
C ALA A 128 -2.21 -15.28 -8.15
N TYR A 129 -2.09 -15.70 -6.88
CA TYR A 129 -1.18 -16.78 -6.51
C TYR A 129 -1.57 -18.11 -7.17
N GLU A 130 -2.84 -18.50 -7.13
CA GLU A 130 -3.33 -19.72 -7.78
C GLU A 130 -3.09 -19.69 -9.31
N THR A 131 -3.13 -18.51 -9.92
CA THR A 131 -2.80 -18.35 -11.35
C THR A 131 -1.36 -18.79 -11.66
N VAL A 132 -0.38 -18.32 -10.89
CA VAL A 132 1.03 -18.71 -11.12
C VAL A 132 1.34 -20.11 -10.60
N LYS A 133 0.73 -20.52 -9.49
CA LYS A 133 0.88 -21.86 -8.90
C LYS A 133 0.40 -22.95 -9.87
N ASN A 134 -0.78 -22.80 -10.46
CA ASN A 134 -1.32 -23.80 -11.39
C ASN A 134 -0.48 -23.92 -12.66
N LEU A 135 0.07 -22.78 -13.14
CA LEU A 135 0.97 -22.79 -14.31
C LEU A 135 2.37 -23.35 -14.00
N SER A 136 2.76 -23.46 -12.75
CA SER A 136 4.01 -24.11 -12.32
C SER A 136 3.80 -25.54 -11.81
N ALA A 137 2.54 -25.99 -11.72
CA ALA A 137 2.19 -27.32 -11.22
C ALA A 137 2.75 -28.44 -12.08
N ASP A 138 2.76 -28.25 -13.40
CA ASP A 138 3.30 -29.23 -14.36
C ASP A 138 4.80 -29.51 -14.16
N ILE A 139 5.53 -28.48 -13.63
CA ILE A 139 6.95 -28.61 -13.30
C ILE A 139 7.11 -29.17 -11.87
N GLY A 140 6.05 -29.20 -11.07
CA GLY A 140 6.07 -29.70 -9.69
C GLY A 140 6.86 -28.86 -8.70
N ILE A 141 6.91 -27.54 -8.88
CA ILE A 141 7.72 -26.63 -8.07
C ILE A 141 6.92 -25.73 -7.13
N THR A 142 7.54 -25.32 -6.04
CA THR A 142 7.06 -24.30 -5.12
C THR A 142 7.83 -23.00 -5.33
N LEU A 143 7.11 -21.95 -5.75
CA LEU A 143 7.67 -20.62 -6.02
C LEU A 143 7.79 -19.78 -4.75
N ALA A 144 8.69 -18.80 -4.73
CA ALA A 144 8.66 -17.71 -3.76
C ALA A 144 7.84 -16.55 -4.33
N VAL A 145 6.74 -16.20 -3.66
CA VAL A 145 5.79 -15.19 -4.18
C VAL A 145 5.41 -14.17 -3.10
N PHE A 146 5.41 -12.90 -3.45
CA PHE A 146 4.78 -11.86 -2.66
C PHE A 146 3.89 -10.96 -3.55
N ILE A 147 2.79 -10.50 -2.97
CA ILE A 147 1.70 -9.87 -3.70
C ILE A 147 1.27 -8.61 -2.98
N ALA A 148 1.01 -7.55 -3.75
CA ALA A 148 0.37 -6.34 -3.28
C ALA A 148 -0.93 -6.07 -4.02
N ILE A 149 -1.93 -5.63 -3.26
CA ILE A 149 -3.19 -5.16 -3.81
C ILE A 149 -3.13 -3.65 -3.96
N HIS A 150 -3.53 -3.17 -5.11
CA HIS A 150 -3.83 -1.76 -5.34
C HIS A 150 -5.28 -1.60 -5.77
N THR A 151 -5.86 -0.49 -5.33
CA THR A 151 -7.25 -0.14 -5.69
C THR A 151 -7.33 1.15 -6.48
N PHE A 152 -6.19 1.79 -6.80
CA PHE A 152 -6.13 3.12 -7.42
C PHE A 152 -5.34 3.15 -8.72
N GLY A 153 -5.88 3.87 -9.69
CA GLY A 153 -5.14 4.35 -10.85
C GLY A 153 -4.25 5.56 -10.50
N ARG A 154 -3.51 6.07 -11.46
CA ARG A 154 -2.63 7.24 -11.25
C ARG A 154 -3.39 8.55 -11.04
N ASP A 155 -4.62 8.61 -11.51
CA ASP A 155 -5.59 9.69 -11.34
C ASP A 155 -6.49 9.50 -10.13
N LEU A 156 -6.15 8.56 -9.25
CA LEU A 156 -6.90 8.18 -8.04
C LEU A 156 -8.30 7.60 -8.33
N GLN A 157 -8.59 7.16 -9.56
CA GLN A 157 -9.81 6.39 -9.81
C GLN A 157 -9.73 5.00 -9.19
N TRP A 158 -10.89 4.45 -8.83
CA TRP A 158 -10.99 3.07 -8.39
C TRP A 158 -10.56 2.12 -9.51
N HIS A 159 -9.50 1.38 -9.27
CA HIS A 159 -8.89 0.46 -10.21
C HIS A 159 -8.22 -0.69 -9.44
N PRO A 160 -8.99 -1.72 -9.02
CA PRO A 160 -8.41 -2.85 -8.32
C PRO A 160 -7.53 -3.67 -9.25
N HIS A 161 -6.29 -3.88 -8.85
CA HIS A 161 -5.30 -4.66 -9.57
C HIS A 161 -4.27 -5.25 -8.62
N ILE A 162 -3.60 -6.27 -9.10
CA ILE A 162 -2.59 -7.02 -8.34
C ILE A 162 -1.21 -6.75 -8.93
N HIS A 163 -0.29 -6.45 -8.03
CA HIS A 163 1.14 -6.51 -8.28
C HIS A 163 1.70 -7.76 -7.63
N LEU A 164 2.16 -8.70 -8.42
CA LEU A 164 2.76 -9.96 -7.98
C LEU A 164 4.24 -9.96 -8.37
N SER A 165 5.11 -10.35 -7.45
CA SER A 165 6.48 -10.75 -7.77
C SER A 165 6.70 -12.20 -7.40
N THR A 166 7.30 -12.92 -8.33
CA THR A 166 7.63 -14.34 -8.19
C THR A 166 9.05 -14.60 -8.64
N THR A 167 9.70 -15.59 -8.04
CA THR A 167 10.93 -16.15 -8.58
C THR A 167 10.67 -16.82 -9.93
N ARG A 168 11.67 -16.82 -10.81
CA ARG A 168 11.69 -17.58 -12.07
C ARG A 168 12.29 -18.96 -11.91
N GLY A 169 12.13 -19.52 -10.73
CA GLY A 169 12.48 -20.85 -10.32
C GLY A 169 11.81 -21.16 -9.00
N GLY A 170 11.86 -22.40 -8.58
CA GLY A 170 11.28 -22.88 -7.35
C GLY A 170 11.88 -24.19 -6.88
N LEU A 171 11.57 -24.55 -5.64
CA LEU A 171 11.91 -25.84 -5.08
C LEU A 171 11.04 -26.93 -5.69
N ASN A 172 11.65 -28.03 -6.12
CA ASN A 172 10.93 -29.24 -6.51
C ASN A 172 10.22 -29.87 -5.28
N LYS A 173 9.46 -30.94 -5.51
CA LYS A 173 8.70 -31.61 -4.44
C LYS A 173 9.61 -32.16 -3.34
N ASP A 174 10.75 -32.71 -3.70
CA ASP A 174 11.71 -33.36 -2.78
C ASP A 174 12.59 -32.33 -2.06
N LYS A 175 12.56 -31.06 -2.49
CA LYS A 175 13.31 -29.90 -1.93
C LYS A 175 14.83 -30.06 -2.03
N ASP A 176 15.30 -30.81 -3.00
CA ASP A 176 16.72 -31.08 -3.26
C ASP A 176 17.24 -30.36 -4.52
N LYS A 177 16.34 -29.72 -5.31
CA LYS A 177 16.70 -29.03 -6.55
C LYS A 177 15.94 -27.71 -6.71
N TRP A 178 16.65 -26.74 -7.27
CA TRP A 178 16.09 -25.50 -7.77
C TRP A 178 15.83 -25.61 -9.27
N LEU A 179 14.56 -25.60 -9.70
CA LEU A 179 14.17 -25.74 -11.09
C LEU A 179 13.68 -24.40 -11.66
N ASN A 180 14.11 -24.06 -12.86
CA ASN A 180 13.69 -22.84 -13.54
C ASN A 180 12.24 -22.91 -14.02
N CYS A 181 11.54 -21.78 -13.98
CA CYS A 181 10.17 -21.63 -14.41
C CYS A 181 9.95 -20.35 -15.23
N PHE A 182 9.25 -20.48 -16.34
CA PHE A 182 8.96 -19.36 -17.24
C PHE A 182 7.47 -19.26 -17.49
N PHE A 183 6.93 -18.05 -17.35
CA PHE A 183 5.52 -17.80 -17.56
C PHE A 183 5.26 -17.20 -18.94
N LYS A 184 4.48 -17.86 -19.77
CA LYS A 184 3.97 -17.30 -21.02
C LYS A 184 2.83 -16.33 -20.72
N LYS A 185 2.93 -15.08 -21.18
CA LYS A 185 1.93 -14.02 -20.95
C LYS A 185 0.51 -14.45 -21.35
N LYS A 186 0.36 -15.15 -22.47
CA LYS A 186 -0.94 -15.67 -22.95
C LYS A 186 -1.55 -16.66 -21.96
N SER A 187 -0.75 -17.57 -21.41
CA SER A 187 -1.21 -18.56 -20.40
C SER A 187 -1.61 -17.89 -19.10
N LEU A 188 -0.79 -16.95 -18.59
CA LEU A 188 -1.14 -16.14 -17.41
C LEU A 188 -2.47 -15.41 -17.60
N MET A 189 -2.67 -14.78 -18.76
CA MET A 189 -3.90 -14.04 -19.04
C MET A 189 -5.12 -14.97 -19.12
N LYS A 190 -4.99 -16.14 -19.73
CA LYS A 190 -6.06 -17.15 -19.83
C LYS A 190 -6.45 -17.68 -18.43
N ALA A 191 -5.46 -18.04 -17.62
CA ALA A 191 -5.69 -18.55 -16.26
C ALA A 191 -6.26 -17.44 -15.34
N TRP A 192 -5.72 -16.23 -15.42
CA TRP A 192 -6.20 -15.09 -14.61
C TRP A 192 -7.67 -14.76 -14.86
N ARG A 193 -8.06 -14.58 -16.13
CA ARG A 193 -9.46 -14.28 -16.45
C ARG A 193 -10.42 -15.39 -16.06
N TYR A 194 -9.99 -16.66 -16.20
CA TYR A 194 -10.75 -17.81 -15.73
C TYR A 194 -10.97 -17.75 -14.21
N ASN A 195 -9.89 -17.55 -13.45
CA ASN A 195 -9.95 -17.49 -11.99
C ASN A 195 -10.88 -16.38 -11.50
N ILE A 196 -10.80 -15.18 -12.09
CA ILE A 196 -11.65 -14.05 -11.69
C ILE A 196 -13.13 -14.30 -12.04
N VAL A 197 -13.41 -14.75 -13.25
CA VAL A 197 -14.79 -15.00 -13.67
C VAL A 197 -15.41 -16.13 -12.85
N ASN A 198 -14.66 -17.22 -12.62
CA ASN A 198 -15.13 -18.33 -11.79
C ASN A 198 -15.30 -17.92 -10.32
N PHE A 199 -14.41 -17.07 -9.80
CA PHE A 199 -14.54 -16.51 -8.46
C PHE A 199 -15.87 -15.77 -8.31
N PHE A 200 -16.24 -14.85 -9.20
CA PHE A 200 -17.51 -14.14 -9.12
C PHE A 200 -18.73 -15.07 -9.24
N ARG A 201 -18.66 -16.10 -10.09
CA ARG A 201 -19.71 -17.12 -10.14
C ARG A 201 -19.90 -17.82 -8.79
N GLN A 202 -18.78 -18.18 -8.15
CA GLN A 202 -18.83 -18.84 -6.85
C GLN A 202 -19.39 -17.91 -5.75
N GLN A 203 -18.97 -16.61 -5.74
CA GLN A 203 -19.50 -15.67 -4.77
C GLN A 203 -21.00 -15.41 -4.94
N TYR A 204 -21.48 -15.33 -6.19
CA TYR A 204 -22.91 -15.22 -6.49
C TYR A 204 -23.68 -16.45 -5.98
N LYS A 205 -23.21 -17.67 -6.29
CA LYS A 205 -23.83 -18.91 -5.80
C LYS A 205 -23.90 -19.02 -4.28
N LYS A 206 -22.91 -18.42 -3.57
CA LYS A 206 -22.88 -18.38 -2.12
C LYS A 206 -23.82 -17.32 -1.51
N GLY A 207 -24.45 -16.48 -2.32
CA GLY A 207 -25.30 -15.40 -1.86
C GLY A 207 -24.57 -14.26 -1.16
N ILE A 208 -23.25 -14.11 -1.38
CA ILE A 208 -22.40 -13.09 -0.73
C ILE A 208 -21.88 -12.04 -1.69
N LEU A 209 -22.41 -11.97 -2.89
CA LEU A 209 -22.09 -10.99 -3.92
C LEU A 209 -23.26 -10.04 -4.13
N ASP A 210 -23.15 -8.83 -3.67
CA ASP A 210 -24.08 -7.76 -3.99
C ASP A 210 -23.82 -7.26 -5.41
N LEU A 211 -24.89 -7.13 -6.20
CA LEU A 211 -24.84 -6.55 -7.54
C LEU A 211 -25.22 -5.06 -7.49
N PRO A 212 -24.55 -4.20 -8.27
CA PRO A 212 -25.04 -2.84 -8.49
C PRO A 212 -26.49 -2.86 -9.04
N PRO A 213 -27.38 -1.93 -8.67
CA PRO A 213 -28.82 -1.96 -9.07
C PRO A 213 -29.02 -2.23 -10.56
N SER A 214 -28.34 -1.48 -11.43
CA SER A 214 -28.42 -1.67 -12.88
C SER A 214 -27.95 -3.05 -13.37
N LEU A 215 -27.07 -3.72 -12.63
CA LEU A 215 -26.63 -5.07 -12.96
C LEU A 215 -27.57 -6.13 -12.37
N ALA A 216 -28.18 -5.87 -11.22
CA ALA A 216 -29.18 -6.74 -10.61
C ALA A 216 -30.44 -6.83 -11.50
N GLU A 217 -30.89 -5.71 -12.06
CA GLU A 217 -31.98 -5.67 -13.04
C GLU A 217 -31.63 -6.47 -14.31
N LEU A 218 -30.40 -6.35 -14.81
CA LEU A 218 -29.95 -7.09 -15.99
C LEU A 218 -29.74 -8.59 -15.71
N CYS A 219 -29.43 -8.94 -14.47
CA CYS A 219 -29.05 -10.29 -14.04
C CYS A 219 -29.91 -10.74 -12.84
N PRO A 220 -31.20 -10.98 -13.02
CA PRO A 220 -32.11 -11.36 -11.92
C PRO A 220 -31.80 -12.77 -11.34
N ASP A 221 -31.10 -13.60 -12.09
CA ASP A 221 -30.74 -14.96 -11.69
C ASP A 221 -29.30 -15.33 -12.00
N TYR A 222 -28.88 -16.53 -11.56
CA TYR A 222 -27.53 -17.03 -11.80
C TYR A 222 -27.23 -17.27 -13.29
N ALA A 223 -28.22 -17.69 -14.08
CA ALA A 223 -28.01 -17.99 -15.50
C ALA A 223 -27.67 -16.71 -16.28
N SER A 224 -28.46 -15.64 -16.07
CA SER A 224 -28.22 -14.32 -16.66
C SER A 224 -26.92 -13.70 -16.19
N PHE A 225 -26.58 -13.79 -14.88
CA PHE A 225 -25.31 -13.34 -14.35
C PHE A 225 -24.12 -14.11 -14.94
N SER A 226 -24.22 -15.44 -15.05
CA SER A 226 -23.18 -16.27 -15.67
C SER A 226 -22.98 -15.94 -17.15
N LYS A 227 -24.08 -15.66 -17.89
CA LYS A 227 -24.06 -15.19 -19.28
C LYS A 227 -23.35 -13.83 -19.39
N TRP A 228 -23.67 -12.88 -18.50
CA TRP A 228 -23.00 -11.60 -18.43
C TRP A 228 -21.52 -11.73 -18.14
N LEU A 229 -21.10 -12.61 -17.22
CA LEU A 229 -19.69 -12.91 -16.94
C LEU A 229 -18.98 -13.51 -18.15
N ASN A 230 -19.64 -14.33 -18.98
CA ASN A 230 -19.06 -14.83 -20.23
C ASN A 230 -18.75 -13.69 -21.21
N VAL A 231 -19.58 -12.66 -21.26
CA VAL A 231 -19.28 -11.44 -22.05
C VAL A 231 -18.04 -10.75 -21.50
N GLN A 232 -17.94 -10.63 -20.16
CA GLN A 232 -16.74 -10.01 -19.55
C GLN A 232 -15.47 -10.86 -19.81
N TYR A 233 -15.56 -12.18 -19.81
CA TYR A 233 -14.46 -13.08 -20.12
C TYR A 233 -13.88 -12.83 -21.52
N ARG A 234 -14.69 -12.49 -22.49
CA ARG A 234 -14.28 -12.21 -23.88
C ARG A 234 -13.70 -10.82 -24.09
N LYS A 235 -13.88 -9.89 -23.13
CA LYS A 235 -13.33 -8.54 -23.21
C LYS A 235 -11.79 -8.55 -23.14
N TYR A 236 -11.21 -7.37 -23.34
CA TYR A 236 -9.76 -7.18 -23.25
C TYR A 236 -9.30 -7.21 -21.79
N TRP A 237 -8.45 -8.18 -21.49
CA TRP A 237 -7.76 -8.33 -20.22
C TRP A 237 -6.30 -7.96 -20.37
N ILE A 238 -5.71 -7.35 -19.33
CA ILE A 238 -4.29 -6.98 -19.37
C ILE A 238 -3.55 -7.70 -18.26
N VAL A 239 -2.54 -8.48 -18.68
CA VAL A 239 -1.49 -8.99 -17.82
C VAL A 239 -0.18 -8.43 -18.35
N HIS A 240 0.52 -7.67 -17.51
CA HIS A 240 1.82 -7.12 -17.84
C HIS A 240 2.90 -7.90 -17.11
N CYS A 241 3.83 -8.48 -17.86
CA CYS A 241 5.03 -9.12 -17.34
C CYS A 241 6.21 -8.18 -17.56
N ALA A 242 6.82 -7.72 -16.48
CA ALA A 242 8.06 -6.94 -16.58
C ALA A 242 9.22 -7.83 -17.03
N LYS A 243 10.28 -7.22 -17.55
CA LYS A 243 11.53 -7.96 -17.82
C LYS A 243 12.03 -8.59 -16.51
N PRO A 244 12.53 -9.82 -16.54
CA PRO A 244 13.14 -10.44 -15.36
C PRO A 244 14.34 -9.64 -14.88
N THR A 245 14.61 -9.72 -13.59
CA THR A 245 15.79 -9.12 -12.98
C THR A 245 16.50 -10.14 -12.12
N LYS A 246 17.82 -10.22 -12.25
CA LYS A 246 18.69 -11.06 -11.39
C LYS A 246 18.89 -10.44 -10.01
N ASN A 247 18.66 -9.13 -9.87
CA ASN A 247 18.83 -8.44 -8.61
C ASN A 247 17.47 -8.26 -7.90
N PRO A 248 17.22 -8.94 -6.77
CA PRO A 248 16.00 -8.80 -5.98
C PRO A 248 15.77 -7.36 -5.51
N TYR A 249 16.83 -6.57 -5.35
CA TYR A 249 16.75 -5.15 -4.99
C TYR A 249 15.94 -4.33 -5.99
N HIS A 250 16.05 -4.61 -7.31
CA HIS A 250 15.22 -3.93 -8.31
C HIS A 250 13.74 -4.31 -8.17
N SER A 251 13.45 -5.59 -7.93
CA SER A 251 12.08 -6.05 -7.70
C SER A 251 11.49 -5.48 -6.42
N THR A 252 12.23 -5.47 -5.32
CA THR A 252 11.77 -4.92 -4.04
C THR A 252 11.61 -3.41 -4.08
N ASN A 253 12.52 -2.67 -4.70
CA ASN A 253 12.40 -1.23 -4.87
C ASN A 253 11.23 -0.85 -5.79
N TYR A 254 11.07 -1.56 -6.90
CA TYR A 254 9.94 -1.34 -7.80
C TYR A 254 8.63 -1.57 -7.08
N LEU A 255 8.49 -2.69 -6.38
CA LEU A 255 7.28 -3.04 -5.63
C LEU A 255 7.11 -2.20 -4.38
N GLY A 256 8.17 -1.90 -3.65
CA GLY A 256 8.10 -1.04 -2.48
C GLY A 256 7.45 0.31 -2.80
N ARG A 257 7.68 0.85 -4.00
CA ARG A 257 7.01 2.07 -4.47
C ARG A 257 5.49 1.92 -4.53
N TYR A 258 4.98 0.69 -4.67
CA TYR A 258 3.55 0.42 -4.79
C TYR A 258 2.96 -0.17 -3.51
N LEU A 259 3.75 -0.87 -2.68
CA LEU A 259 3.25 -1.71 -1.59
C LEU A 259 2.72 -0.95 -0.38
N LYS A 260 3.39 0.11 0.02
CA LYS A 260 3.07 0.84 1.27
C LYS A 260 2.94 2.35 1.09
N ARG A 261 3.09 2.86 -0.14
CA ARG A 261 2.88 4.29 -0.38
C ARG A 261 1.41 4.65 -0.34
N PRO A 262 1.09 5.85 0.13
CA PRO A 262 -0.26 6.39 -0.01
C PRO A 262 -0.64 6.50 -1.49
N PRO A 263 -1.93 6.56 -1.83
CA PRO A 263 -2.41 6.68 -3.22
C PRO A 263 -1.81 7.88 -3.95
N ILE A 264 -1.46 8.92 -3.20
CA ILE A 264 -0.80 10.11 -3.72
C ILE A 264 0.49 10.39 -2.93
N ALA A 265 1.58 10.70 -3.63
CA ALA A 265 2.79 11.22 -3.02
C ALA A 265 2.68 12.75 -2.86
N GLN A 266 3.26 13.29 -1.79
CA GLN A 266 3.26 14.74 -1.55
C GLN A 266 3.85 15.54 -2.72
N SER A 267 4.91 15.03 -3.35
CA SER A 267 5.53 15.64 -4.53
C SER A 267 4.64 15.72 -5.77
N ARG A 268 3.48 15.06 -5.77
CA ARG A 268 2.49 15.12 -6.85
C ARG A 268 1.46 16.23 -6.66
N LEU A 269 1.28 16.73 -5.44
CA LEU A 269 0.41 17.86 -5.16
C LEU A 269 1.05 19.14 -5.74
N ARG A 270 0.30 19.90 -6.55
CA ARG A 270 0.78 21.11 -7.24
C ARG A 270 0.13 22.36 -6.72
N HIS A 271 -1.19 22.35 -6.63
CA HIS A 271 -1.99 23.48 -6.17
C HIS A 271 -3.19 22.98 -5.38
N TYR A 272 -3.58 23.71 -4.36
CA TYR A 272 -4.85 23.59 -3.67
C TYR A 272 -5.26 24.95 -3.10
N GLY A 273 -6.52 25.33 -3.34
CA GLY A 273 -7.13 26.61 -2.99
C GLY A 273 -8.24 26.96 -3.97
N GLY A 274 -9.13 27.87 -3.57
CA GLY A 274 -10.30 28.24 -4.34
C GLY A 274 -11.24 27.07 -4.62
N GLY A 275 -11.38 26.12 -3.67
CA GLY A 275 -12.22 24.94 -3.81
C GLY A 275 -11.70 23.88 -4.78
N LYS A 276 -10.47 24.01 -5.30
CA LYS A 276 -9.87 23.12 -6.30
C LYS A 276 -8.53 22.56 -5.86
N ILE A 277 -8.27 21.32 -6.24
CA ILE A 277 -7.00 20.61 -6.00
C ILE A 277 -6.44 20.15 -7.34
N THR A 278 -5.16 20.45 -7.57
CA THR A 278 -4.41 20.00 -8.75
C THR A 278 -3.27 19.09 -8.34
N PHE A 279 -3.19 17.93 -8.96
CA PHE A 279 -2.06 17.01 -8.80
C PHE A 279 -1.53 16.48 -10.12
N ASN A 280 -0.25 16.18 -10.14
CA ASN A 280 0.45 15.68 -11.31
C ASN A 280 0.43 14.14 -11.37
N TYR A 281 0.29 13.58 -12.58
CA TYR A 281 0.45 12.15 -12.82
C TYR A 281 1.07 11.85 -14.17
N LEU A 282 1.78 10.73 -14.29
CA LEU A 282 2.32 10.26 -15.55
C LEU A 282 1.25 9.49 -16.33
N ASN A 283 0.85 9.99 -17.48
CA ASN A 283 -0.04 9.27 -18.36
C ASN A 283 0.76 8.23 -19.18
N HIS A 284 0.37 6.94 -19.02
CA HIS A 284 1.09 5.85 -19.68
C HIS A 284 0.89 5.78 -21.21
N ARG A 285 -0.21 6.33 -21.71
CA ARG A 285 -0.52 6.27 -23.14
C ARG A 285 0.43 7.15 -23.95
N ASN A 286 0.67 8.35 -23.46
CA ASN A 286 1.54 9.33 -24.14
C ASN A 286 2.89 9.54 -23.43
N LYS A 287 3.16 8.83 -22.31
CA LYS A 287 4.37 8.93 -21.48
C LYS A 287 4.69 10.36 -20.99
N LYS A 288 3.71 11.25 -20.96
CA LYS A 288 3.86 12.64 -20.51
C LYS A 288 3.24 12.84 -19.13
N HIS A 289 3.83 13.73 -18.35
CA HIS A 289 3.24 14.20 -17.11
C HIS A 289 2.04 15.11 -17.43
N GLN A 290 0.93 14.86 -16.75
CA GLN A 290 -0.31 15.63 -16.90
C GLN A 290 -0.79 16.09 -15.54
N ASN A 291 -1.41 17.25 -15.49
CA ASN A 291 -2.10 17.74 -14.31
C ASN A 291 -3.58 17.31 -14.35
N PHE A 292 -4.07 16.89 -13.21
CA PHE A 292 -5.49 16.62 -12.98
C PHE A 292 -5.99 17.60 -11.94
N THR A 293 -7.02 18.38 -12.30
CA THR A 293 -7.66 19.35 -11.41
C THR A 293 -9.08 18.89 -11.15
N CYS A 294 -9.48 18.87 -9.87
CA CYS A 294 -10.82 18.51 -9.42
C CYS A 294 -11.25 19.39 -8.24
N SER A 295 -12.52 19.31 -7.86
CA SER A 295 -13.02 19.96 -6.64
C SER A 295 -12.44 19.30 -5.38
N ASN A 296 -12.46 20.02 -4.25
CA ASN A 296 -12.09 19.47 -2.95
C ASN A 296 -12.88 18.19 -2.63
N LYS A 297 -14.18 18.20 -2.88
CA LYS A 297 -15.07 17.03 -2.68
C LYS A 297 -14.62 15.84 -3.51
N GLU A 298 -14.46 16.02 -4.81
CA GLU A 298 -14.02 14.95 -5.72
C GLU A 298 -12.64 14.38 -5.32
N PHE A 299 -11.70 15.24 -4.89
CA PHE A 299 -10.39 14.76 -4.42
C PHE A 299 -10.53 13.86 -3.19
N ILE A 300 -11.31 14.29 -2.19
CA ILE A 300 -11.53 13.51 -0.98
C ILE A 300 -12.17 12.17 -1.33
N GLU A 301 -13.23 12.15 -2.12
CA GLU A 301 -13.90 10.91 -2.54
C GLU A 301 -12.94 9.95 -3.25
N ARG A 302 -12.10 10.48 -4.16
CA ARG A 302 -11.07 9.71 -4.84
C ARG A 302 -10.01 9.18 -3.88
N PHE A 303 -9.63 9.94 -2.86
CA PHE A 303 -8.61 9.55 -1.89
C PHE A 303 -9.13 8.52 -0.88
N ILE A 304 -10.25 8.80 -0.22
CA ILE A 304 -10.77 7.98 0.89
C ILE A 304 -11.27 6.60 0.45
N GLN A 305 -11.74 6.46 -0.80
CA GLN A 305 -12.21 5.17 -1.31
C GLN A 305 -11.13 4.09 -1.27
N HIS A 306 -9.84 4.45 -1.23
CA HIS A 306 -8.72 3.51 -1.21
C HIS A 306 -8.32 3.07 0.20
N ILE A 307 -8.86 3.71 1.24
CA ILE A 307 -8.64 3.29 2.61
C ILE A 307 -9.32 1.93 2.82
N PRO A 308 -8.57 0.85 3.11
CA PRO A 308 -9.14 -0.48 3.28
C PRO A 308 -9.81 -0.64 4.64
N GLU A 309 -10.50 -1.73 4.82
CA GLU A 309 -11.07 -2.11 6.11
C GLU A 309 -9.98 -2.36 7.16
N LYS A 310 -10.36 -2.26 8.42
CA LYS A 310 -9.46 -2.51 9.56
C LYS A 310 -8.84 -3.92 9.43
N HIS A 311 -7.56 -4.02 9.77
CA HIS A 311 -6.77 -5.27 9.68
C HIS A 311 -6.56 -5.83 8.26
N PHE A 312 -6.97 -5.14 7.21
CA PHE A 312 -6.74 -5.58 5.84
C PHE A 312 -5.24 -5.61 5.51
N ARG A 313 -4.76 -6.77 5.08
CA ARG A 313 -3.35 -6.97 4.70
C ARG A 313 -3.14 -6.69 3.22
N MET A 314 -2.53 -5.56 2.91
CA MET A 314 -2.24 -5.14 1.53
C MET A 314 -1.12 -5.95 0.87
N VAL A 315 -0.20 -6.50 1.67
CA VAL A 315 0.90 -7.34 1.20
C VAL A 315 0.71 -8.74 1.74
N ARG A 316 0.84 -9.74 0.88
CA ARG A 316 0.71 -11.15 1.25
C ARG A 316 1.84 -11.96 0.63
N TYR A 317 2.24 -13.01 1.34
CA TYR A 317 3.33 -13.90 0.97
C TYR A 317 2.80 -15.30 0.76
N TYR A 318 3.28 -15.96 -0.29
CA TYR A 318 2.84 -17.30 -0.70
C TYR A 318 4.02 -18.18 -1.07
N GLY A 319 3.75 -19.49 -1.21
CA GLY A 319 4.75 -20.51 -1.55
C GLY A 319 5.87 -20.56 -0.51
N ILE A 320 7.10 -20.45 -0.93
CA ILE A 320 8.31 -20.43 -0.08
C ILE A 320 8.25 -19.29 0.94
N LEU A 321 7.73 -18.12 0.54
CA LEU A 321 7.67 -16.93 1.41
C LEU A 321 6.47 -16.92 2.38
N ALA A 322 5.54 -17.87 2.28
CA ALA A 322 4.45 -17.96 3.23
C ALA A 322 4.97 -18.10 4.67
N ASN A 323 4.38 -17.40 5.63
CA ASN A 323 4.86 -17.38 7.02
C ASN A 323 5.10 -18.79 7.60
N ARG A 324 4.21 -19.75 7.29
CA ARG A 324 4.32 -21.15 7.73
C ARG A 324 5.47 -21.91 7.09
N ASN A 325 5.94 -21.51 5.91
CA ASN A 325 6.95 -22.20 5.12
C ASN A 325 8.31 -21.53 5.19
N ARG A 326 8.34 -20.22 5.34
CA ARG A 326 9.52 -19.37 5.14
C ARG A 326 10.71 -19.80 6.00
N GLY A 327 10.51 -20.07 7.30
CA GLY A 327 11.60 -20.48 8.18
C GLY A 327 12.20 -21.84 7.84
N LYS A 328 11.42 -22.72 7.18
CA LYS A 328 11.87 -24.05 6.78
C LYS A 328 12.44 -24.09 5.37
N LEU A 329 11.85 -23.35 4.44
CA LEU A 329 12.20 -23.46 3.02
C LEU A 329 13.26 -22.46 2.55
N LEU A 330 13.37 -21.27 3.15
CA LEU A 330 14.38 -20.30 2.73
C LEU A 330 15.82 -20.79 2.97
N PRO A 331 16.17 -21.44 4.11
CA PRO A 331 17.50 -22.00 4.29
C PRO A 331 17.88 -22.97 3.18
N ILE A 332 16.97 -23.85 2.78
CA ILE A 332 17.18 -24.81 1.67
C ILE A 332 17.40 -24.06 0.34
N VAL A 333 16.64 -22.99 0.11
CA VAL A 333 16.83 -22.16 -1.11
C VAL A 333 18.18 -21.48 -1.13
N TYR A 334 18.65 -20.95 0.00
CA TYR A 334 19.98 -20.34 0.07
C TYR A 334 21.08 -21.36 -0.22
N ASP A 335 20.99 -22.55 0.37
CA ASP A 335 21.93 -23.65 0.16
C ASP A 335 21.98 -24.06 -1.33
N LEU A 336 20.82 -24.35 -1.93
CA LEU A 336 20.73 -24.73 -3.35
C LEU A 336 21.16 -23.63 -4.35
N LEU A 337 21.24 -22.40 -3.90
CA LEU A 337 21.67 -21.25 -4.71
C LEU A 337 23.09 -20.77 -4.33
N ASP A 338 23.84 -21.55 -3.53
CA ASP A 338 25.17 -21.19 -3.01
C ASP A 338 25.20 -19.81 -2.34
N GLN A 339 24.21 -19.52 -1.50
CA GLN A 339 24.08 -18.25 -0.79
C GLN A 339 24.12 -18.45 0.71
N THR A 340 24.86 -17.58 1.39
CA THR A 340 24.83 -17.53 2.86
C THR A 340 23.48 -17.03 3.37
N VAL A 341 22.98 -17.65 4.44
CA VAL A 341 21.76 -17.16 5.12
C VAL A 341 22.03 -15.75 5.65
N PRO A 342 21.25 -14.75 5.22
CA PRO A 342 21.48 -13.38 5.66
C PRO A 342 21.31 -13.24 7.17
N GLU A 343 22.24 -12.55 7.83
CA GLU A 343 22.04 -12.15 9.22
C GLU A 343 20.83 -11.24 9.37
N GLN A 344 20.06 -11.48 10.42
CA GLN A 344 18.89 -10.66 10.73
C GLN A 344 19.33 -9.28 11.22
N LYS A 345 19.37 -8.30 10.33
CA LYS A 345 19.69 -6.92 10.70
C LYS A 345 18.51 -6.26 11.42
N LEU A 346 18.82 -5.64 12.55
CA LEU A 346 17.82 -4.82 13.24
C LEU A 346 17.35 -3.66 12.31
N PRO A 347 16.07 -3.34 12.32
CA PRO A 347 15.59 -2.20 11.54
C PRO A 347 16.36 -0.93 11.96
N PRO A 348 16.75 -0.09 11.00
CA PRO A 348 17.50 1.12 11.31
C PRO A 348 16.69 2.00 12.26
N ARG A 349 17.36 2.52 13.28
CA ARG A 349 16.76 3.49 14.20
C ARG A 349 16.35 4.74 13.42
N TRP A 350 15.34 5.44 13.90
CA TRP A 350 14.82 6.67 13.28
C TRP A 350 15.94 7.69 12.99
N GLU A 351 16.88 7.88 13.91
CA GLU A 351 18.01 8.78 13.75
C GLU A 351 18.87 8.48 12.51
N HIS A 352 19.15 7.19 12.25
CA HIS A 352 19.93 6.76 11.09
C HIS A 352 19.18 7.02 9.77
N MET A 353 17.86 6.86 9.78
CA MET A 353 17.04 7.15 8.60
C MET A 353 17.04 8.64 8.28
N VAL A 354 16.92 9.51 9.29
CA VAL A 354 16.98 10.97 9.12
C VAL A 354 18.37 11.39 8.65
N LYS A 355 19.43 10.85 9.26
CA LYS A 355 20.81 11.14 8.86
C LYS A 355 21.08 10.76 7.40
N LYS A 356 20.57 9.61 6.96
CA LYS A 356 20.72 9.13 5.58
C LYS A 356 19.99 10.02 4.57
N GLU A 357 18.77 10.48 4.90
CA GLU A 357 17.90 11.26 3.98
C GLU A 357 18.23 12.75 3.97
N PHE A 358 18.64 13.30 5.10
CA PHE A 358 18.78 14.76 5.29
C PHE A 358 20.19 15.20 5.67
N GLY A 359 21.16 14.28 5.82
CA GLY A 359 22.55 14.59 6.10
C GLY A 359 22.87 14.98 7.54
N TYR A 360 21.89 15.11 8.44
CA TYR A 360 22.10 15.49 9.84
C TYR A 360 21.52 14.46 10.81
N ASN A 361 22.17 14.31 11.99
CA ASN A 361 21.61 13.47 13.05
C ASN A 361 20.56 14.27 13.85
N PRO A 362 19.28 13.84 13.88
CA PRO A 362 18.21 14.56 14.56
C PRO A 362 18.36 14.55 16.09
N LEU A 363 19.22 13.70 16.65
CA LEU A 363 19.52 13.65 18.08
C LEU A 363 20.81 14.42 18.45
N ASN A 364 21.42 15.16 17.53
CA ASN A 364 22.45 16.11 17.90
C ASN A 364 21.81 17.45 18.31
N CYS A 365 22.34 18.03 19.35
CA CYS A 365 21.93 19.35 19.81
C CYS A 365 22.30 20.40 18.75
N ILE A 366 21.34 21.26 18.41
CA ILE A 366 21.55 22.33 17.40
C ILE A 366 22.42 23.48 17.93
N VAL A 367 22.62 23.57 19.27
CA VAL A 367 23.39 24.62 19.92
C VAL A 367 24.85 24.20 20.06
N CYS A 368 25.11 23.03 20.66
CA CYS A 368 26.49 22.58 20.98
C CYS A 368 26.92 21.33 20.21
N ASN A 369 26.09 20.81 19.31
CA ASN A 369 26.32 19.62 18.48
C ASN A 369 26.54 18.29 19.25
N LYS A 370 26.48 18.28 20.59
CA LYS A 370 26.54 17.06 21.38
C LYS A 370 25.25 16.26 21.29
N ARG A 371 25.29 14.98 21.64
CA ARG A 371 24.14 14.09 21.59
C ARG A 371 23.11 14.45 22.66
N LEU A 372 21.84 14.53 22.25
CA LEU A 372 20.71 14.72 23.16
C LEU A 372 20.33 13.38 23.80
N THR A 373 19.97 13.39 25.07
CA THR A 373 19.47 12.24 25.85
C THR A 373 17.95 12.31 26.00
N LEU A 374 17.32 11.16 26.12
CA LEU A 374 15.89 11.06 26.33
C LEU A 374 15.55 11.42 27.78
N ALA A 375 14.86 12.53 28.00
CA ALA A 375 14.46 12.99 29.33
C ALA A 375 13.06 12.53 29.73
N ALA A 376 12.09 12.57 28.81
CA ALA A 376 10.71 12.19 29.11
C ALA A 376 9.94 11.73 27.87
N ILE A 377 8.88 10.93 28.11
CA ILE A 377 7.91 10.56 27.10
C ILE A 377 6.53 11.05 27.56
N PHE A 378 5.93 11.88 26.73
CA PHE A 378 4.57 12.38 26.96
C PHE A 378 3.60 11.59 26.11
N THR A 379 2.67 10.89 26.75
CA THR A 379 1.59 10.16 26.07
C THR A 379 0.58 11.14 25.48
N GLY A 380 0.09 10.85 24.27
CA GLY A 380 -0.93 11.65 23.61
C GLY A 380 -2.29 10.97 23.59
N LYS A 381 -3.26 11.60 22.95
CA LYS A 381 -4.58 11.04 22.73
C LYS A 381 -4.50 9.81 21.81
N SER A 382 -5.20 8.75 22.15
CA SER A 382 -5.38 7.55 21.31
C SER A 382 -6.22 7.89 20.05
N SER A 383 -6.17 7.02 19.03
CA SER A 383 -7.01 7.19 17.83
C SER A 383 -8.51 7.29 18.15
N ASN A 384 -8.99 6.51 19.11
CA ASN A 384 -10.41 6.55 19.52
C ASN A 384 -10.78 7.88 20.21
N GLN A 385 -9.92 8.41 21.07
CA GLN A 385 -10.12 9.71 21.71
C GLN A 385 -10.06 10.84 20.67
N LEU A 386 -9.18 10.72 19.68
CA LEU A 386 -9.10 11.70 18.58
C LEU A 386 -10.31 11.61 17.65
N MET A 387 -10.89 10.42 17.45
CA MET A 387 -12.12 10.25 16.68
C MET A 387 -13.34 10.85 17.40
N ALA A 388 -13.47 10.60 18.69
CA ALA A 388 -14.57 11.17 19.50
C ALA A 388 -14.57 12.72 19.48
N ASN A 389 -13.37 13.31 19.44
CA ASN A 389 -13.19 14.76 19.48
C ASN A 389 -12.50 15.29 18.21
N HIS A 390 -12.74 14.68 17.04
CA HIS A 390 -11.99 15.03 15.85
C HIS A 390 -12.23 16.49 15.38
N GLU A 391 -13.38 17.08 15.72
CA GLU A 391 -13.66 18.50 15.45
C GLU A 391 -12.72 19.45 16.21
N GLU A 392 -12.15 19.02 17.34
CA GLU A 392 -11.10 19.80 18.02
C GLU A 392 -9.86 19.98 17.13
N LEU A 393 -9.57 19.01 16.26
CA LEU A 393 -8.47 19.13 15.31
C LEU A 393 -8.70 20.24 14.29
N ALA A 394 -9.97 20.59 13.99
CA ALA A 394 -10.33 21.71 13.14
C ALA A 394 -9.94 23.05 13.77
N LYS A 395 -10.01 23.13 15.12
CA LYS A 395 -9.66 24.31 15.89
C LYS A 395 -8.14 24.49 16.08
N MET A 396 -7.36 23.41 15.84
CA MET A 396 -5.90 23.48 15.86
C MET A 396 -5.45 24.28 14.62
N LYS A 397 -5.26 25.59 14.81
CA LYS A 397 -4.83 26.51 13.75
C LYS A 397 -3.59 25.94 13.05
N ILE A 398 -3.68 25.73 11.75
CA ILE A 398 -2.52 25.65 10.90
C ILE A 398 -1.84 27.01 11.04
N VAL A 399 -0.72 27.03 11.74
CA VAL A 399 0.05 28.27 11.84
C VAL A 399 0.62 28.52 10.44
N ARG A 400 0.09 29.57 9.78
CA ARG A 400 0.57 30.08 8.48
C ARG A 400 2.03 30.49 8.55
#